data_c230701d0b03453dc74e26e63d17863e
#
_entry.id   c230701d0b03453dc74e26e63d17863e
#
_cell.length_a   1.000
_cell.length_b   1.000
_cell.length_c   1.000
_cell.angle_alpha   90.00
_cell.angle_beta   90.00
_cell.angle_gamma   90.00
#
_symmetry.space_group_name_H-M   'P 1'
#
loop_
_entity.id
_entity.type
_entity.pdbx_description
1 polymer ?
#
loop_
_entity_poly.entity_id
_entity_poly.type
_entity_poly.pdbx_seq_one_letter_code
_entity_poly.pdbx_strand_id
1 'polypeptide(L)'
;KPTYQLTLSECAVIAGITQNPSKYNPISHPDNNAQRREKVLNNMKDQGMISQAEYDEAMADDVYSRIATVNEEVEDKSVFTYFVDALTEQVLDDLMEVKGYNETQAYNLLYSGGLSIYTTQDPDIQAICDDVFSNEENYPADTKWYLNYALTVKKANGEKENYSSEMYKSYYKQFDSSFNMLYASKEDAQTAIDNYKAAIMTDGDTVEGERISLTPQPQVSITIEDQSTGYIVAIVGGRGQKEASRTLNRA
;
A
#
# COMPACT_ATOMS: atom_id res chain seq x y z
N LYS A 1 7.23 7.84 19.16
CA LYS A 1 7.44 8.62 20.39
C LYS A 1 6.71 9.95 20.30
N PRO A 2 6.05 10.46 21.38
CA PRO A 2 5.59 11.85 21.43
C PRO A 2 6.76 12.83 21.27
N THR A 3 6.53 14.00 20.69
CA THR A 3 7.59 15.00 20.40
C THR A 3 8.44 15.40 21.61
N TYR A 4 7.86 15.41 22.82
CA TYR A 4 8.59 15.73 24.08
C TYR A 4 9.52 14.59 24.57
N GLN A 5 9.49 13.42 23.92
CA GLN A 5 10.34 12.27 24.23
C GLN A 5 11.45 12.06 23.18
N LEU A 6 11.49 12.92 22.17
CA LEU A 6 12.54 12.83 21.14
C LEU A 6 13.86 13.35 21.69
N THR A 7 14.95 12.66 21.34
CA THR A 7 16.30 13.16 21.61
C THR A 7 16.65 14.30 20.65
N LEU A 8 17.67 15.10 20.99
CA LEU A 8 18.16 16.15 20.09
C LEU A 8 18.58 15.59 18.73
N SER A 9 19.19 14.40 18.72
CA SER A 9 19.57 13.69 17.51
C SER A 9 18.36 13.31 16.65
N GLU A 10 17.30 12.76 17.27
CA GLU A 10 16.05 12.41 16.58
C GLU A 10 15.36 13.66 16.00
N CYS A 11 15.32 14.76 16.76
CA CYS A 11 14.79 16.03 16.26
C CYS A 11 15.56 16.55 15.04
N ALA A 12 16.89 16.44 15.05
CA ALA A 12 17.74 16.89 13.95
C ALA A 12 17.57 16.01 12.68
N VAL A 13 17.34 14.71 12.84
CA VAL A 13 16.97 13.80 11.71
C VAL A 13 15.68 14.26 11.06
N ILE A 14 14.63 14.50 11.87
CA ILE A 14 13.32 14.96 11.37
C ILE A 14 13.44 16.31 10.67
N ALA A 15 14.14 17.27 11.27
CA ALA A 15 14.39 18.57 10.66
C ALA A 15 15.16 18.47 9.32
N GLY A 16 16.04 17.48 9.20
CA GLY A 16 16.78 17.20 7.96
C GLY A 16 15.92 16.83 6.77
N ILE A 17 14.75 16.22 7.00
CA ILE A 17 13.84 15.76 5.94
C ILE A 17 13.18 16.93 5.20
N THR A 18 12.88 18.03 5.89
CA THR A 18 11.96 19.09 5.45
C THR A 18 12.35 19.76 4.13
N GLN A 19 13.62 19.85 3.79
CA GLN A 19 14.09 20.53 2.57
C GLN A 19 13.80 19.72 1.30
N ASN A 20 13.95 18.41 1.33
CA ASN A 20 13.68 17.51 0.23
C ASN A 20 13.43 16.10 0.78
N PRO A 21 12.15 15.74 1.05
CA PRO A 21 11.79 14.49 1.71
C PRO A 21 12.30 13.24 0.99
N SER A 22 12.28 13.21 -0.33
CA SER A 22 12.76 12.06 -1.09
C SER A 22 14.27 11.89 -1.01
N LYS A 23 15.03 12.99 -1.09
CA LYS A 23 16.50 12.96 -1.06
C LYS A 23 17.07 12.69 0.33
N TYR A 24 16.38 13.21 1.37
CA TYR A 24 16.83 13.16 2.76
C TYR A 24 16.00 12.23 3.63
N ASN A 25 15.35 11.24 3.01
CA ASN A 25 14.64 10.19 3.73
C ASN A 25 15.64 9.37 4.56
N PRO A 26 15.51 9.32 5.90
CA PRO A 26 16.48 8.64 6.76
C PRO A 26 16.46 7.12 6.61
N ILE A 27 15.43 6.55 5.98
CA ILE A 27 15.28 5.11 5.75
C ILE A 27 15.95 4.72 4.43
N SER A 28 15.55 5.37 3.33
CA SER A 28 16.06 5.04 1.98
C SER A 28 17.40 5.69 1.64
N HIS A 29 17.74 6.82 2.31
CA HIS A 29 18.96 7.59 2.08
C HIS A 29 19.58 8.07 3.41
N PRO A 30 19.97 7.15 4.32
CA PRO A 30 20.48 7.49 5.64
C PRO A 30 21.73 8.39 5.60
N ASP A 31 22.65 8.16 4.66
CA ASP A 31 23.86 8.98 4.52
C ASP A 31 23.55 10.44 4.14
N ASN A 32 22.61 10.66 3.24
CA ASN A 32 22.19 12.00 2.86
C ASN A 32 21.51 12.72 4.04
N ASN A 33 20.67 12.00 4.79
CA ASN A 33 20.05 12.57 5.98
C ASN A 33 21.08 12.83 7.08
N ALA A 34 22.08 11.98 7.27
CA ALA A 34 23.16 12.19 8.26
C ALA A 34 23.93 13.48 7.99
N GLN A 35 24.29 13.78 6.75
CA GLN A 35 24.91 15.06 6.37
C GLN A 35 24.02 16.26 6.68
N ARG A 36 22.70 16.13 6.47
CA ARG A 36 21.75 17.18 6.83
C ARG A 36 21.58 17.35 8.32
N ARG A 37 21.49 16.24 9.07
CA ARG A 37 21.45 16.22 10.53
C ARG A 37 22.65 16.97 11.13
N GLU A 38 23.87 16.65 10.66
CA GLU A 38 25.09 17.34 11.09
C GLU A 38 25.00 18.84 10.82
N LYS A 39 24.53 19.26 9.64
CA LYS A 39 24.35 20.65 9.29
C LYS A 39 23.33 21.36 10.21
N VAL A 40 22.22 20.69 10.54
CA VAL A 40 21.20 21.21 11.48
C VAL A 40 21.82 21.41 12.85
N LEU A 41 22.53 20.41 13.40
CA LEU A 41 23.17 20.47 14.71
C LEU A 41 24.27 21.55 14.75
N ASN A 42 25.09 21.68 13.71
CA ASN A 42 26.09 22.75 13.59
C ASN A 42 25.43 24.14 13.63
N ASN A 43 24.38 24.35 12.86
CA ASN A 43 23.65 25.62 12.84
C ASN A 43 23.03 25.94 14.22
N MET A 44 22.48 24.96 14.93
CA MET A 44 21.95 25.16 16.29
C MET A 44 23.04 25.54 17.29
N LYS A 45 24.21 24.91 17.20
CA LYS A 45 25.37 25.25 18.01
C LYS A 45 25.88 26.67 17.71
N ASP A 46 26.07 27.01 16.45
CA ASP A 46 26.57 28.33 16.02
C ASP A 46 25.63 29.47 16.41
N GLN A 47 24.33 29.18 16.51
CA GLN A 47 23.30 30.13 16.99
C GLN A 47 23.15 30.13 18.52
N GLY A 48 23.94 29.32 19.25
CA GLY A 48 23.87 29.22 20.70
C GLY A 48 22.62 28.54 21.25
N MET A 49 21.88 27.78 20.41
CA MET A 49 20.68 27.05 20.83
C MET A 49 21.03 25.78 21.60
N ILE A 50 22.20 25.20 21.32
CA ILE A 50 22.75 24.03 22.00
C ILE A 50 24.21 24.27 22.38
N SER A 51 24.65 23.66 23.47
CA SER A 51 26.05 23.68 23.90
C SER A 51 26.91 22.73 23.05
N GLN A 52 28.25 22.87 23.17
CA GLN A 52 29.18 21.92 22.53
C GLN A 52 28.96 20.49 23.04
N ALA A 53 28.71 20.32 24.35
CA ALA A 53 28.46 19.01 24.94
C ALA A 53 27.21 18.31 24.36
N GLU A 54 26.13 19.06 24.22
CA GLU A 54 24.87 18.54 23.58
C GLU A 54 25.07 18.22 22.10
N TYR A 55 25.85 19.01 21.38
CA TYR A 55 26.24 18.71 20.02
C TYR A 55 27.02 17.40 19.94
N ASP A 56 28.05 17.22 20.77
CA ASP A 56 28.91 16.03 20.76
C ASP A 56 28.11 14.77 21.13
N GLU A 57 27.21 14.86 22.12
CA GLU A 57 26.30 13.79 22.49
C GLU A 57 25.34 13.43 21.33
N ALA A 58 24.74 14.43 20.70
CA ALA A 58 23.83 14.20 19.57
C ALA A 58 24.56 13.61 18.36
N MET A 59 25.81 13.99 18.10
CA MET A 59 26.63 13.43 17.00
C MET A 59 27.07 12.00 17.26
N ALA A 60 27.33 11.66 18.53
CA ALA A 60 27.74 10.31 18.95
C ALA A 60 26.54 9.31 18.95
N ASP A 61 25.31 9.81 18.89
CA ASP A 61 24.09 8.98 18.92
C ASP A 61 23.90 8.21 17.60
N ASP A 62 23.88 6.88 17.67
CA ASP A 62 23.58 5.99 16.54
C ASP A 62 22.06 5.92 16.27
N VAL A 63 21.48 7.07 15.87
CA VAL A 63 20.04 7.23 15.66
C VAL A 63 19.53 6.39 14.49
N TYR A 64 20.35 6.14 13.46
CA TYR A 64 19.92 5.46 12.24
C TYR A 64 19.71 3.96 12.44
N SER A 65 20.46 3.31 13.32
CA SER A 65 20.22 1.91 13.66
C SER A 65 18.86 1.69 14.33
N ARG A 66 18.42 2.65 15.14
CA ARG A 66 17.09 2.61 15.77
C ARG A 66 15.95 2.82 14.78
N ILE A 67 16.15 3.68 13.76
CA ILE A 67 15.15 3.92 12.70
C ILE A 67 14.93 2.65 11.88
N ALA A 68 15.97 1.95 11.50
CA ALA A 68 15.89 0.68 10.77
C ALA A 68 15.11 -0.39 11.57
N THR A 69 15.42 -0.53 12.87
CA THR A 69 14.75 -1.51 13.75
C THR A 69 13.25 -1.23 13.91
N VAL A 70 12.86 0.06 14.04
CA VAL A 70 11.44 0.42 14.17
C VAL A 70 10.69 0.16 12.88
N ASN A 71 11.32 0.25 11.71
CA ASN A 71 10.68 -0.08 10.44
C ASN A 71 10.53 -1.60 10.21
N GLU A 72 11.39 -2.43 10.77
CA GLU A 72 11.21 -3.88 10.76
C GLU A 72 10.03 -4.32 11.65
N GLU A 73 9.74 -3.56 12.73
CA GLU A 73 8.57 -3.80 13.59
C GLU A 73 7.27 -3.18 13.07
N VAL A 74 7.33 -2.22 12.16
CA VAL A 74 6.15 -1.53 11.56
C VAL A 74 5.79 -2.07 10.17
N GLU A 75 6.39 -3.17 9.72
CA GLU A 75 5.88 -3.89 8.55
C GLU A 75 4.61 -4.71 8.80
N ASP A 76 3.93 -4.55 9.93
CA ASP A 76 2.50 -4.78 10.00
C ASP A 76 1.79 -3.61 9.29
N LYS A 77 1.84 -3.61 7.97
CA LYS A 77 0.84 -2.91 7.18
C LYS A 77 -0.48 -3.61 7.49
N SER A 78 -1.12 -3.19 8.58
CA SER A 78 -2.46 -3.64 8.89
C SER A 78 -3.32 -3.29 7.67
N VAL A 79 -3.61 -4.31 6.87
CA VAL A 79 -4.50 -4.17 5.73
C VAL A 79 -5.86 -3.82 6.33
N PHE A 80 -6.36 -2.63 6.03
CA PHE A 80 -7.68 -2.22 6.51
C PHE A 80 -8.75 -3.16 5.99
N THR A 81 -9.74 -3.46 6.82
CA THR A 81 -10.92 -4.23 6.39
C THR A 81 -11.68 -3.48 5.30
N TYR A 82 -12.56 -4.16 4.58
CA TYR A 82 -13.44 -3.51 3.60
C TYR A 82 -14.34 -2.45 4.25
N PHE A 83 -14.74 -2.68 5.51
CA PHE A 83 -15.51 -1.70 6.28
C PHE A 83 -14.70 -0.42 6.50
N VAL A 84 -13.44 -0.53 6.94
CA VAL A 84 -12.58 0.63 7.20
C VAL A 84 -12.24 1.37 5.90
N ASP A 85 -12.07 0.68 4.78
CA ASP A 85 -11.88 1.34 3.48
C ASP A 85 -13.11 2.15 3.08
N ALA A 86 -14.32 1.56 3.16
CA ALA A 86 -15.57 2.26 2.86
C ALA A 86 -15.80 3.47 3.80
N LEU A 87 -15.52 3.29 5.10
CA LEU A 87 -15.58 4.36 6.08
C LEU A 87 -14.60 5.50 5.74
N THR A 88 -13.40 5.16 5.31
CA THR A 88 -12.37 6.14 4.93
C THR A 88 -12.85 7.03 3.78
N GLU A 89 -13.45 6.42 2.74
CA GLU A 89 -14.04 7.15 1.61
C GLU A 89 -15.19 8.05 2.07
N GLN A 90 -16.11 7.53 2.87
CA GLN A 90 -17.23 8.30 3.41
C GLN A 90 -16.75 9.52 4.23
N VAL A 91 -15.76 9.34 5.10
CA VAL A 91 -15.24 10.44 5.92
C VAL A 91 -14.55 11.51 5.05
N LEU A 92 -13.80 11.10 4.01
CA LEU A 92 -13.19 12.04 3.07
C LEU A 92 -14.26 12.86 2.34
N ASP A 93 -15.31 12.20 1.84
CA ASP A 93 -16.42 12.85 1.17
C ASP A 93 -17.17 13.82 2.11
N ASP A 94 -17.47 13.42 3.33
CA ASP A 94 -18.10 14.28 4.33
C ASP A 94 -17.23 15.49 4.67
N LEU A 95 -15.91 15.33 4.77
CA LEU A 95 -14.99 16.45 5.00
C LEU A 95 -14.97 17.43 3.82
N MET A 96 -15.07 16.93 2.59
CA MET A 96 -15.10 17.79 1.40
C MET A 96 -16.47 18.45 1.22
N GLU A 97 -17.56 17.71 1.33
CA GLU A 97 -18.91 18.21 1.04
C GLU A 97 -19.46 19.08 2.19
N VAL A 98 -19.31 18.62 3.45
CA VAL A 98 -19.93 19.30 4.62
C VAL A 98 -19.04 20.40 5.18
N LYS A 99 -17.69 20.18 5.20
CA LYS A 99 -16.74 21.14 5.75
C LYS A 99 -16.09 22.05 4.69
N GLY A 100 -16.27 21.73 3.40
CA GLY A 100 -15.71 22.50 2.29
C GLY A 100 -14.19 22.37 2.17
N TYR A 101 -13.59 21.32 2.72
CA TYR A 101 -12.16 21.07 2.55
C TYR A 101 -11.84 20.59 1.12
N ASN A 102 -10.67 20.95 0.61
CA ASN A 102 -10.18 20.29 -0.58
C ASN A 102 -9.62 18.90 -0.22
N GLU A 103 -9.40 18.06 -1.22
CA GLU A 103 -8.93 16.68 -1.06
C GLU A 103 -7.67 16.59 -0.18
N THR A 104 -6.66 17.43 -0.43
CA THR A 104 -5.42 17.45 0.36
C THR A 104 -5.67 17.79 1.84
N GLN A 105 -6.56 18.74 2.11
CA GLN A 105 -6.93 19.11 3.47
C GLN A 105 -7.69 18.00 4.19
N ALA A 106 -8.64 17.35 3.49
CA ALA A 106 -9.39 16.22 4.02
C ALA A 106 -8.46 15.03 4.35
N TYR A 107 -7.54 14.69 3.46
CA TYR A 107 -6.52 13.67 3.70
C TYR A 107 -5.61 14.00 4.89
N ASN A 108 -5.09 15.21 4.97
CA ASN A 108 -4.24 15.62 6.08
C ASN A 108 -4.98 15.57 7.42
N LEU A 109 -6.25 15.98 7.45
CA LEU A 109 -7.06 15.93 8.65
C LEU A 109 -7.34 14.48 9.07
N LEU A 110 -7.72 13.60 8.12
CA LEU A 110 -8.02 12.21 8.39
C LEU A 110 -6.80 11.45 8.96
N TYR A 111 -5.64 11.58 8.33
CA TYR A 111 -4.46 10.78 8.68
C TYR A 111 -3.53 11.42 9.70
N SER A 112 -3.58 12.74 9.88
CA SER A 112 -2.66 13.48 10.73
C SER A 112 -3.34 14.47 11.68
N GLY A 113 -4.64 14.66 11.54
CA GLY A 113 -5.39 15.66 12.34
C GLY A 113 -5.85 15.18 13.72
N GLY A 114 -5.59 13.92 14.07
CA GLY A 114 -5.95 13.36 15.38
C GLY A 114 -7.46 13.15 15.57
N LEU A 115 -8.20 12.86 14.49
CA LEU A 115 -9.63 12.58 14.55
C LEU A 115 -9.91 11.31 15.36
N SER A 116 -10.99 11.34 16.15
CA SER A 116 -11.62 10.14 16.73
C SER A 116 -12.88 9.84 15.93
N ILE A 117 -12.91 8.70 15.22
CA ILE A 117 -14.02 8.31 14.36
C ILE A 117 -14.77 7.17 15.04
N TYR A 118 -16.05 7.40 15.36
CA TYR A 118 -16.95 6.41 15.94
C TYR A 118 -17.79 5.78 14.83
N THR A 119 -17.83 4.46 14.78
CA THR A 119 -18.46 3.71 13.70
C THR A 119 -19.53 2.76 14.23
N THR A 120 -20.33 2.23 13.32
CA THR A 120 -21.34 1.21 13.60
C THR A 120 -20.80 -0.22 13.44
N GLN A 121 -19.51 -0.38 13.08
CA GLN A 121 -18.89 -1.70 12.93
C GLN A 121 -19.00 -2.50 14.23
N ASP A 122 -19.48 -3.74 14.12
CA ASP A 122 -19.36 -4.74 15.15
C ASP A 122 -18.09 -5.58 14.87
N PRO A 123 -17.05 -5.47 15.71
CA PRO A 123 -15.78 -6.18 15.48
C PRO A 123 -15.93 -7.71 15.48
N ASP A 124 -16.83 -8.25 16.28
CA ASP A 124 -17.03 -9.70 16.40
C ASP A 124 -17.73 -10.24 15.15
N ILE A 125 -18.75 -9.55 14.67
CA ILE A 125 -19.44 -9.89 13.42
C ILE A 125 -18.48 -9.75 12.24
N GLN A 126 -17.71 -8.67 12.16
CA GLN A 126 -16.71 -8.46 11.11
C GLN A 126 -15.68 -9.60 11.10
N ALA A 127 -15.13 -9.98 12.26
CA ALA A 127 -14.15 -11.06 12.36
C ALA A 127 -14.72 -12.42 11.91
N ILE A 128 -15.96 -12.73 12.24
CA ILE A 128 -16.64 -13.94 11.76
C ILE A 128 -16.77 -13.91 10.23
N CYS A 129 -17.17 -12.78 9.66
CA CYS A 129 -17.28 -12.63 8.22
C CYS A 129 -15.91 -12.79 7.53
N ASP A 130 -14.86 -12.14 8.03
CA ASP A 130 -13.51 -12.22 7.49
C ASP A 130 -12.98 -13.68 7.52
N ASP A 131 -13.21 -14.42 8.60
CA ASP A 131 -12.84 -15.83 8.73
C ASP A 131 -13.58 -16.73 7.73
N VAL A 132 -14.91 -16.60 7.66
CA VAL A 132 -15.73 -17.41 6.74
C VAL A 132 -15.37 -17.14 5.28
N PHE A 133 -15.12 -15.88 4.90
CA PHE A 133 -14.83 -15.48 3.53
C PHE A 133 -13.36 -15.72 3.12
N SER A 134 -12.46 -15.88 4.07
CA SER A 134 -11.06 -16.27 3.80
C SER A 134 -10.86 -17.79 3.74
N ASN A 135 -11.77 -18.58 4.28
CA ASN A 135 -11.66 -20.04 4.27
C ASN A 135 -12.03 -20.63 2.90
N GLU A 136 -11.02 -21.15 2.20
CA GLU A 136 -11.17 -21.73 0.86
C GLU A 136 -12.08 -22.98 0.83
N GLU A 137 -12.28 -23.68 1.96
CA GLU A 137 -13.19 -24.84 2.04
C GLU A 137 -14.67 -24.44 1.84
N ASN A 138 -15.00 -23.17 2.04
CA ASN A 138 -16.37 -22.65 1.83
C ASN A 138 -16.70 -22.41 0.35
N TYR A 139 -15.75 -22.66 -0.57
CA TYR A 139 -15.92 -22.39 -2.00
C TYR A 139 -15.84 -23.69 -2.83
N PRO A 140 -16.39 -23.65 -4.07
CA PRO A 140 -16.28 -24.80 -4.98
C PRO A 140 -14.83 -25.21 -5.25
N ALA A 141 -14.59 -26.52 -5.29
CA ALA A 141 -13.26 -27.10 -5.53
C ALA A 141 -12.70 -26.81 -6.95
N ASP A 142 -13.57 -26.43 -7.90
CA ASP A 142 -13.20 -26.08 -9.29
C ASP A 142 -12.96 -24.56 -9.48
N THR A 143 -12.53 -23.89 -8.42
CA THR A 143 -12.13 -22.47 -8.46
C THR A 143 -11.17 -22.21 -9.61
N LYS A 144 -11.48 -21.18 -10.40
CA LYS A 144 -10.60 -20.67 -11.45
C LYS A 144 -9.99 -19.34 -11.03
N TRP A 145 -8.88 -18.99 -11.66
CA TRP A 145 -8.13 -17.78 -11.35
C TRP A 145 -8.21 -16.82 -12.54
N TYR A 146 -8.83 -15.65 -12.30
CA TYR A 146 -8.87 -14.58 -13.30
C TYR A 146 -7.57 -13.78 -13.23
N LEU A 147 -6.87 -13.72 -14.37
CA LEU A 147 -5.63 -12.97 -14.50
C LEU A 147 -5.90 -11.52 -14.91
N ASN A 148 -5.35 -10.58 -14.16
CA ASN A 148 -5.13 -9.21 -14.59
C ASN A 148 -3.62 -8.99 -14.71
N TYR A 149 -3.16 -8.60 -15.89
CA TYR A 149 -1.75 -8.58 -16.25
C TYR A 149 -1.34 -7.26 -16.88
N ALA A 150 -0.22 -6.71 -16.43
CA ALA A 150 0.43 -5.56 -17.09
C ALA A 150 1.94 -5.76 -17.05
N LEU A 151 2.59 -5.43 -18.17
CA LEU A 151 4.03 -5.57 -18.35
C LEU A 151 4.60 -4.32 -19.03
N THR A 152 5.73 -3.83 -18.52
CA THR A 152 6.55 -2.82 -19.18
C THR A 152 7.88 -3.43 -19.57
N VAL A 153 8.18 -3.42 -20.84
CA VAL A 153 9.43 -3.94 -21.42
C VAL A 153 10.27 -2.75 -21.90
N LYS A 154 11.54 -2.73 -21.50
CA LYS A 154 12.55 -1.86 -22.10
C LYS A 154 13.22 -2.62 -23.24
N LYS A 155 13.04 -2.13 -24.45
CA LYS A 155 13.62 -2.69 -25.66
C LYS A 155 15.13 -2.44 -25.73
N ALA A 156 15.84 -3.26 -26.52
CA ALA A 156 17.28 -3.14 -26.73
C ALA A 156 17.69 -1.73 -27.27
N ASN A 157 16.80 -1.03 -27.97
CA ASN A 157 17.00 0.34 -28.46
C ASN A 157 16.76 1.42 -27.39
N GLY A 158 16.35 1.01 -26.16
CA GLY A 158 16.06 1.91 -25.04
C GLY A 158 14.62 2.41 -24.95
N GLU A 159 13.78 2.12 -25.93
CA GLU A 159 12.35 2.47 -25.89
C GLU A 159 11.59 1.59 -24.88
N LYS A 160 10.49 2.12 -24.31
CA LYS A 160 9.62 1.38 -23.39
C LYS A 160 8.32 1.04 -24.07
N GLU A 161 7.95 -0.22 -24.01
CA GLU A 161 6.66 -0.74 -24.47
C GLU A 161 5.83 -1.25 -23.30
N ASN A 162 4.55 -0.87 -23.26
CA ASN A 162 3.60 -1.29 -22.25
C ASN A 162 2.60 -2.26 -22.86
N TYR A 163 2.42 -3.41 -22.19
CA TYR A 163 1.50 -4.46 -22.56
C TYR A 163 0.39 -4.57 -21.52
N SER A 164 -0.85 -4.34 -21.95
CA SER A 164 -2.03 -4.39 -21.08
C SER A 164 -2.67 -5.80 -21.05
N SER A 165 -3.60 -6.00 -20.12
CA SER A 165 -4.43 -7.21 -20.07
C SER A 165 -5.20 -7.46 -21.37
N GLU A 166 -5.63 -6.40 -22.07
CA GLU A 166 -6.33 -6.53 -23.35
C GLU A 166 -5.40 -7.02 -24.46
N MET A 167 -4.15 -6.58 -24.49
CA MET A 167 -3.14 -7.04 -25.45
C MET A 167 -2.82 -8.52 -25.19
N TYR A 168 -2.61 -8.88 -23.93
CA TYR A 168 -2.41 -10.27 -23.52
C TYR A 168 -3.60 -11.15 -23.92
N LYS A 169 -4.83 -10.73 -23.62
CA LYS A 169 -6.05 -11.44 -24.00
C LYS A 169 -6.18 -11.59 -25.51
N SER A 170 -5.86 -10.53 -26.26
CA SER A 170 -5.93 -10.53 -27.72
C SER A 170 -4.91 -11.50 -28.34
N TYR A 171 -3.71 -11.59 -27.74
CA TYR A 171 -2.70 -12.56 -28.17
C TYR A 171 -3.22 -14.00 -28.05
N TYR A 172 -3.77 -14.39 -26.88
CA TYR A 172 -4.27 -15.74 -26.68
C TYR A 172 -5.55 -16.05 -27.47
N LYS A 173 -6.38 -15.05 -27.75
CA LYS A 173 -7.57 -15.20 -28.59
C LYS A 173 -7.27 -15.54 -30.05
N GLN A 174 -6.04 -15.36 -30.52
CA GLN A 174 -5.62 -15.82 -31.85
C GLN A 174 -5.55 -17.34 -31.93
N PHE A 175 -5.31 -18.01 -30.80
CA PHE A 175 -5.21 -19.48 -30.70
C PHE A 175 -6.50 -20.10 -30.15
N ASP A 176 -7.20 -19.42 -29.28
CA ASP A 176 -8.49 -19.83 -28.71
C ASP A 176 -9.43 -18.63 -28.62
N SER A 177 -10.41 -18.56 -29.51
CA SER A 177 -11.40 -17.46 -29.56
C SER A 177 -12.25 -17.34 -28.28
N SER A 178 -12.36 -18.44 -27.50
CA SER A 178 -13.10 -18.49 -26.22
C SER A 178 -12.28 -18.03 -25.02
N PHE A 179 -10.99 -17.76 -25.20
CA PHE A 179 -10.09 -17.38 -24.11
C PHE A 179 -10.60 -16.16 -23.35
N ASN A 180 -10.71 -16.28 -22.03
CA ASN A 180 -11.38 -15.32 -21.16
C ASN A 180 -10.56 -14.91 -19.92
N MET A 181 -9.26 -15.13 -19.91
CA MET A 181 -8.33 -14.84 -18.81
C MET A 181 -8.52 -15.71 -17.55
N LEU A 182 -9.28 -16.82 -17.63
CA LEU A 182 -9.50 -17.75 -16.53
C LEU A 182 -8.58 -18.95 -16.66
N TYR A 183 -7.85 -19.25 -15.60
CA TYR A 183 -6.91 -20.36 -15.49
C TYR A 183 -7.37 -21.37 -14.44
N ALA A 184 -7.05 -22.64 -14.61
CA ALA A 184 -7.40 -23.68 -13.65
C ALA A 184 -6.54 -23.60 -12.38
N SER A 185 -5.29 -23.10 -12.50
CA SER A 185 -4.38 -22.91 -11.38
C SER A 185 -3.58 -21.60 -11.53
N LYS A 186 -2.92 -21.17 -10.47
CA LYS A 186 -1.97 -20.05 -10.51
C LYS A 186 -0.73 -20.40 -11.34
N GLU A 187 -0.32 -21.66 -11.30
CA GLU A 187 0.80 -22.23 -12.05
C GLU A 187 0.53 -22.20 -13.57
N ASP A 188 -0.69 -22.54 -13.99
CA ASP A 188 -1.09 -22.44 -15.40
C ASP A 188 -1.07 -21.00 -15.89
N ALA A 189 -1.53 -20.07 -15.06
CA ALA A 189 -1.47 -18.64 -15.38
C ALA A 189 -0.02 -18.16 -15.52
N GLN A 190 0.87 -18.57 -14.61
CA GLN A 190 2.29 -18.19 -14.67
C GLN A 190 2.96 -18.77 -15.92
N THR A 191 2.69 -20.03 -16.25
CA THR A 191 3.21 -20.67 -17.47
C THR A 191 2.76 -19.91 -18.73
N ALA A 192 1.50 -19.49 -18.77
CA ALA A 192 1.00 -18.69 -19.88
C ALA A 192 1.67 -17.32 -19.95
N ILE A 193 1.89 -16.65 -18.81
CA ILE A 193 2.62 -15.37 -18.76
C ILE A 193 4.04 -15.54 -19.32
N ASP A 194 4.75 -16.58 -18.92
CA ASP A 194 6.12 -16.82 -19.38
C ASP A 194 6.17 -17.11 -20.89
N ASN A 195 5.21 -17.88 -21.42
CA ASN A 195 5.06 -18.10 -22.86
C ASN A 195 4.76 -16.79 -23.62
N TYR A 196 3.91 -15.93 -23.06
CA TYR A 196 3.62 -14.62 -23.64
C TYR A 196 4.86 -13.74 -23.68
N LYS A 197 5.61 -13.65 -22.56
CA LYS A 197 6.87 -12.90 -22.52
C LYS A 197 7.87 -13.41 -23.56
N ALA A 198 8.01 -14.73 -23.66
CA ALA A 198 8.89 -15.32 -24.67
C ALA A 198 8.49 -15.00 -26.13
N ALA A 199 7.19 -14.77 -26.38
CA ALA A 199 6.69 -14.44 -27.71
C ALA A 199 6.86 -12.95 -28.09
N ILE A 200 6.85 -12.03 -27.11
CA ILE A 200 6.88 -10.59 -27.37
C ILE A 200 8.25 -9.94 -27.13
N MET A 201 9.12 -10.59 -26.35
CA MET A 201 10.46 -10.09 -26.04
C MET A 201 11.49 -10.70 -27.00
N THR A 202 12.49 -9.90 -27.34
CA THR A 202 13.63 -10.29 -28.19
C THR A 202 14.94 -10.13 -27.43
N ASP A 203 16.05 -10.64 -28.01
CA ASP A 203 17.36 -10.52 -27.39
C ASP A 203 17.74 -9.08 -27.07
N GLY A 204 18.14 -8.83 -25.83
CA GLY A 204 18.47 -7.50 -25.32
C GLY A 204 17.32 -6.74 -24.68
N ASP A 205 16.07 -7.22 -24.78
CA ASP A 205 14.93 -6.65 -24.08
C ASP A 205 14.99 -7.02 -22.58
N THR A 206 14.54 -6.10 -21.71
CA THR A 206 14.48 -6.32 -20.26
C THR A 206 13.13 -5.94 -19.68
N VAL A 207 12.65 -6.71 -18.69
CA VAL A 207 11.45 -6.37 -17.94
C VAL A 207 11.77 -5.21 -17.00
N GLU A 208 11.07 -4.10 -17.16
CA GLU A 208 11.22 -2.91 -16.30
C GLU A 208 10.14 -2.85 -15.21
N GLY A 209 8.95 -3.38 -15.50
CA GLY A 209 7.87 -3.50 -14.55
C GLY A 209 6.90 -4.60 -14.93
N GLU A 210 6.43 -5.38 -13.96
CA GLU A 210 5.45 -6.44 -14.17
C GLU A 210 4.44 -6.41 -13.01
N ARG A 211 3.16 -6.51 -13.36
CA ARG A 211 2.07 -6.62 -12.40
C ARG A 211 1.23 -7.83 -12.76
N ILE A 212 1.18 -8.79 -11.85
CA ILE A 212 0.36 -9.99 -11.93
C ILE A 212 -0.65 -9.93 -10.78
N SER A 213 -1.94 -10.01 -11.09
CA SER A 213 -3.00 -10.12 -10.11
C SER A 213 -3.90 -11.29 -10.48
N LEU A 214 -3.98 -12.29 -9.61
CA LEU A 214 -4.78 -13.49 -9.78
C LEU A 214 -5.92 -13.47 -8.77
N THR A 215 -7.15 -13.35 -9.28
CA THR A 215 -8.36 -13.26 -8.46
C THR A 215 -9.14 -14.57 -8.58
N PRO A 216 -9.42 -15.28 -7.46
CA PRO A 216 -10.19 -16.52 -7.49
C PRO A 216 -11.63 -16.27 -7.94
N GLN A 217 -12.21 -17.20 -8.68
CA GLN A 217 -13.59 -17.14 -9.15
C GLN A 217 -14.35 -18.43 -8.76
N PRO A 218 -15.60 -18.32 -8.28
CA PRO A 218 -16.41 -17.09 -8.16
C PRO A 218 -15.95 -16.16 -7.04
N GLN A 219 -16.30 -14.89 -7.16
CA GLN A 219 -16.18 -13.88 -6.10
C GLN A 219 -17.47 -13.82 -5.27
N VAL A 220 -17.36 -13.25 -4.08
CA VAL A 220 -18.46 -13.09 -3.15
C VAL A 220 -18.29 -11.79 -2.37
N SER A 221 -19.39 -11.18 -1.98
CA SER A 221 -19.40 -10.03 -1.07
C SER A 221 -20.62 -10.09 -0.13
N ILE A 222 -20.53 -9.42 1.00
CA ILE A 222 -21.63 -9.30 1.96
C ILE A 222 -21.61 -7.92 2.62
N THR A 223 -22.80 -7.38 2.86
CA THR A 223 -23.04 -6.28 3.78
C THR A 223 -24.06 -6.74 4.81
N ILE A 224 -23.75 -6.59 6.10
CA ILE A 224 -24.65 -6.93 7.20
C ILE A 224 -25.19 -5.64 7.82
N GLU A 225 -26.51 -5.54 7.88
CA GLU A 225 -27.25 -4.43 8.46
C GLU A 225 -28.07 -4.88 9.66
N ASP A 226 -28.04 -4.10 10.73
CA ASP A 226 -28.98 -4.23 11.84
C ASP A 226 -30.35 -3.63 11.44
N GLN A 227 -31.35 -4.48 11.28
CA GLN A 227 -32.70 -4.09 10.85
C GLN A 227 -33.36 -3.10 11.80
N SER A 228 -33.00 -3.07 13.07
CA SER A 228 -33.64 -2.18 14.05
C SER A 228 -33.15 -0.75 13.97
N THR A 229 -31.92 -0.55 13.51
CA THR A 229 -31.23 0.75 13.45
C THR A 229 -30.94 1.22 12.02
N GLY A 230 -30.87 0.31 11.06
CA GLY A 230 -30.38 0.58 9.72
C GLY A 230 -28.87 0.73 9.65
N TYR A 231 -28.15 0.35 10.69
CA TYR A 231 -26.69 0.48 10.75
C TYR A 231 -25.99 -0.69 10.08
N ILE A 232 -25.02 -0.39 9.23
CA ILE A 232 -24.12 -1.40 8.66
C ILE A 232 -23.11 -1.78 9.75
N VAL A 233 -23.07 -3.08 10.10
CA VAL A 233 -22.22 -3.61 11.17
C VAL A 233 -21.03 -4.40 10.66
N ALA A 234 -21.08 -4.94 9.43
CA ALA A 234 -19.95 -5.61 8.79
C ALA A 234 -20.01 -5.50 7.26
N ILE A 235 -18.83 -5.47 6.62
CA ILE A 235 -18.68 -5.47 5.16
C ILE A 235 -17.51 -6.38 4.77
N VAL A 236 -17.75 -7.30 3.83
CA VAL A 236 -16.68 -8.04 3.12
C VAL A 236 -16.90 -7.90 1.63
N GLY A 237 -15.93 -7.28 0.93
CA GLY A 237 -16.06 -6.92 -0.49
C GLY A 237 -15.41 -7.91 -1.46
N GLY A 238 -14.98 -9.08 -1.01
CA GLY A 238 -14.34 -10.08 -1.88
C GLY A 238 -14.03 -11.39 -1.18
N ARG A 239 -13.77 -12.43 -1.97
CA ARG A 239 -13.33 -13.74 -1.52
C ARG A 239 -11.85 -13.74 -1.16
N GLY A 240 -11.49 -14.48 -0.13
CA GLY A 240 -10.11 -14.67 0.31
C GLY A 240 -9.62 -13.55 1.23
N GLN A 241 -8.40 -13.73 1.71
CA GLN A 241 -7.77 -12.73 2.57
C GLN A 241 -7.48 -11.45 1.79
N LYS A 242 -7.81 -10.31 2.39
CA LYS A 242 -7.53 -9.01 1.81
C LYS A 242 -6.03 -8.68 1.91
N GLU A 243 -5.37 -8.53 0.78
CA GLU A 243 -3.90 -8.37 0.71
C GLU A 243 -3.45 -6.89 0.74
N ALA A 244 -4.34 -5.95 0.47
CA ALA A 244 -4.04 -4.53 0.47
C ALA A 244 -5.26 -3.68 0.83
N SER A 245 -5.04 -2.50 1.40
CA SER A 245 -6.09 -1.49 1.60
C SER A 245 -6.54 -0.89 0.27
N ARG A 246 -7.78 -0.39 0.21
CA ARG A 246 -8.41 0.21 -0.97
C ARG A 246 -8.46 -0.70 -2.20
N THR A 247 -8.63 -1.99 -1.99
CA THR A 247 -8.93 -2.94 -3.06
C THR A 247 -10.41 -2.85 -3.42
N LEU A 248 -10.76 -3.38 -4.61
CA LEU A 248 -12.14 -3.37 -5.10
C LEU A 248 -13.09 -3.98 -4.07
N ASN A 249 -14.01 -3.15 -3.57
CA ASN A 249 -15.13 -3.56 -2.75
C ASN A 249 -16.33 -3.88 -3.66
N ARG A 250 -16.93 -5.05 -3.51
CA ARG A 250 -18.07 -5.54 -4.29
C ARG A 250 -19.37 -5.60 -3.47
N ALA A 251 -19.28 -5.22 -2.18
CA ALA A 251 -20.42 -5.17 -1.28
C ALA A 251 -21.22 -3.89 -1.44
#